data_05c88d7da6526932f4a952c98c37119c
#
_entry.id   05c88d7da6526932f4a952c98c37119c
#
_cell.length_a   1.000
_cell.length_b   1.000
_cell.length_c   1.000
_cell.angle_alpha   90.00
_cell.angle_beta   90.00
_cell.angle_gamma   90.00
#
_symmetry.space_group_name_H-M   'P 1'
#
loop_
_entity.id
_entity.type
_entity.pdbx_description
1 polymer ?
#
loop_
_entity_poly.entity_id
_entity_poly.type
_entity_poly.pdbx_seq_one_letter_code
_entity_poly.pdbx_strand_id
1 'polypeptide(L)'
;MNEQELINYYNKFNENKRLNTKHAQVEFLTAMKYIKDYLKKGDKILDIGAGCGKYSITLSEMGYDVTAIELVKHNLRVIQKKSDKVKSFLGNALDLSRFDDDSFDVTLLFGPMYHLISKEDKVKALREALRVTRGVVLISYCMNEYAIITHGFIDNNIKNSKNNVDSNYHIISNEHDLYSYVRLEDINEINDLASASRIKIISQDGPAEYLKKTINNMDDETFNILLDYHFKNCERIELLGAGRHILDIVKK
;
A
#
# COMPACT_ATOMS: atom_id res chain seq x y z
N MET A 1 -13.14 10.16 2.79
CA MET A 1 -14.21 9.65 1.89
C MET A 1 -15.04 8.66 2.68
N ASN A 2 -16.35 8.75 2.60
CA ASN A 2 -17.16 7.69 3.21
C ASN A 2 -16.97 6.38 2.44
N GLU A 3 -17.26 5.26 3.10
CA GLU A 3 -17.08 3.91 2.54
C GLU A 3 -17.82 3.73 1.20
N GLN A 4 -19.01 4.33 1.06
CA GLN A 4 -19.83 4.22 -0.16
C GLN A 4 -19.20 4.94 -1.36
N GLU A 5 -18.54 6.08 -1.16
CA GLU A 5 -17.84 6.82 -2.22
C GLU A 5 -16.62 6.03 -2.70
N LEU A 6 -15.86 5.42 -1.79
CA LEU A 6 -14.74 4.55 -2.11
C LEU A 6 -15.19 3.33 -2.93
N ILE A 7 -16.27 2.67 -2.52
CA ILE A 7 -16.87 1.56 -3.25
C ILE A 7 -17.29 1.99 -4.66
N ASN A 8 -17.94 3.15 -4.79
CA ASN A 8 -18.38 3.68 -6.08
C ASN A 8 -17.20 4.01 -7.02
N TYR A 9 -16.10 4.52 -6.48
CA TYR A 9 -14.88 4.76 -7.25
C TYR A 9 -14.31 3.44 -7.80
N TYR A 10 -14.07 2.45 -6.95
CA TYR A 10 -13.48 1.18 -7.35
C TYR A 10 -14.39 0.30 -8.21
N ASN A 11 -15.70 0.48 -8.18
CA ASN A 11 -16.61 -0.16 -9.13
C ASN A 11 -16.41 0.34 -10.58
N LYS A 12 -15.83 1.54 -10.77
CA LYS A 12 -15.55 2.16 -12.07
C LYS A 12 -14.07 2.04 -12.47
N PHE A 13 -13.18 1.89 -11.49
CA PHE A 13 -11.74 1.82 -11.72
C PHE A 13 -11.28 0.39 -12.03
N ASN A 14 -10.43 0.23 -13.05
CA ASN A 14 -9.90 -1.08 -13.43
C ASN A 14 -8.65 -1.43 -12.62
N GLU A 15 -8.82 -1.75 -11.33
CA GLU A 15 -7.74 -2.14 -10.42
C GLU A 15 -6.94 -3.35 -10.93
N ASN A 16 -7.58 -4.24 -11.70
CA ASN A 16 -6.94 -5.43 -12.24
C ASN A 16 -5.74 -5.17 -13.16
N LYS A 17 -5.65 -3.97 -13.74
CA LYS A 17 -4.56 -3.59 -14.65
C LYS A 17 -3.52 -2.66 -14.00
N ARG A 18 -3.75 -2.19 -12.77
CA ARG A 18 -2.94 -1.16 -12.12
C ARG A 18 -1.45 -1.50 -12.10
N LEU A 19 -1.09 -2.72 -11.74
CA LEU A 19 0.29 -3.17 -11.56
C LEU A 19 0.91 -3.87 -12.79
N ASN A 20 0.35 -3.68 -14.00
CA ASN A 20 0.81 -4.41 -15.18
C ASN A 20 1.84 -3.64 -16.03
N THR A 21 1.97 -2.35 -15.87
CA THR A 21 2.95 -1.53 -16.62
C THR A 21 4.32 -1.57 -15.94
N LYS A 22 5.42 -1.38 -16.69
CA LYS A 22 6.79 -1.45 -16.15
C LYS A 22 6.99 -0.52 -14.95
N HIS A 23 6.52 0.74 -15.03
CA HIS A 23 6.67 1.67 -13.89
C HIS A 23 5.94 1.16 -12.64
N ALA A 24 4.73 0.61 -12.78
CA ALA A 24 3.95 0.09 -11.65
C ALA A 24 4.49 -1.26 -11.14
N GLN A 25 5.23 -2.01 -11.96
CA GLN A 25 5.93 -3.21 -11.52
C GLN A 25 7.06 -2.91 -10.53
N VAL A 26 7.64 -1.70 -10.52
CA VAL A 26 8.64 -1.31 -9.52
C VAL A 26 8.04 -1.42 -8.12
N GLU A 27 6.84 -0.85 -7.91
CA GLU A 27 6.09 -0.96 -6.64
C GLU A 27 5.85 -2.44 -6.26
N PHE A 28 5.30 -3.20 -7.19
CA PHE A 28 4.94 -4.60 -6.95
C PHE A 28 6.14 -5.49 -6.63
N LEU A 29 7.19 -5.41 -7.45
CA LEU A 29 8.38 -6.26 -7.31
C LEU A 29 9.18 -5.90 -6.06
N THR A 30 9.21 -4.62 -5.69
CA THR A 30 9.84 -4.18 -4.43
C THR A 30 9.07 -4.76 -3.23
N ALA A 31 7.76 -4.60 -3.18
CA ALA A 31 6.96 -5.19 -2.11
C ALA A 31 7.16 -6.72 -2.04
N MET A 32 7.09 -7.42 -3.18
CA MET A 32 7.29 -8.88 -3.24
C MET A 32 8.68 -9.32 -2.76
N LYS A 33 9.73 -8.53 -3.03
CA LYS A 33 11.08 -8.79 -2.49
C LYS A 33 11.04 -8.79 -0.98
N TYR A 34 10.53 -7.71 -0.37
CA TYR A 34 10.50 -7.57 1.09
C TYR A 34 9.50 -8.52 1.76
N ILE A 35 8.37 -8.82 1.16
CA ILE A 35 7.46 -9.85 1.67
C ILE A 35 8.19 -11.19 1.80
N LYS A 36 8.94 -11.59 0.78
CA LYS A 36 9.68 -12.86 0.78
C LYS A 36 10.77 -12.94 1.86
N ASP A 37 11.38 -11.81 2.22
CA ASP A 37 12.42 -11.77 3.26
C ASP A 37 11.87 -12.17 4.65
N TYR A 38 10.55 -12.06 4.88
CA TYR A 38 9.89 -12.41 6.14
C TYR A 38 9.08 -13.70 6.09
N LEU A 39 8.93 -14.33 4.92
CA LEU A 39 8.13 -15.53 4.76
C LEU A 39 8.93 -16.81 4.97
N LYS A 40 8.33 -17.77 5.65
CA LYS A 40 8.79 -19.15 5.81
C LYS A 40 7.78 -20.12 5.19
N LYS A 41 8.25 -21.32 4.87
CA LYS A 41 7.37 -22.36 4.32
C LYS A 41 6.25 -22.67 5.31
N GLY A 42 5.00 -22.60 4.84
CA GLY A 42 3.81 -22.88 5.62
C GLY A 42 3.21 -21.68 6.35
N ASP A 43 3.81 -20.48 6.21
CA ASP A 43 3.27 -19.26 6.79
C ASP A 43 1.87 -18.94 6.26
N LYS A 44 1.07 -18.37 7.16
CA LYS A 44 -0.27 -17.83 6.87
C LYS A 44 -0.16 -16.32 6.63
N ILE A 45 -0.72 -15.87 5.52
CA ILE A 45 -0.66 -14.47 5.10
C ILE A 45 -2.07 -13.88 5.12
N LEU A 46 -2.20 -12.68 5.69
CA LEU A 46 -3.39 -11.85 5.56
C LEU A 46 -3.10 -10.68 4.62
N ASP A 47 -3.94 -10.49 3.59
CA ASP A 47 -3.88 -9.35 2.67
C ASP A 47 -5.13 -8.48 2.89
N ILE A 48 -4.94 -7.30 3.52
CA ILE A 48 -6.01 -6.38 3.90
C ILE A 48 -6.12 -5.27 2.85
N GLY A 49 -7.30 -5.16 2.23
CA GLY A 49 -7.53 -4.27 1.09
C GLY A 49 -6.92 -4.86 -0.19
N ALA A 50 -7.14 -6.15 -0.39
CA ALA A 50 -6.46 -6.95 -1.43
C ALA A 50 -6.74 -6.50 -2.88
N GLY A 51 -7.69 -5.58 -3.11
CA GLY A 51 -8.09 -5.15 -4.45
C GLY A 51 -8.51 -6.34 -5.32
N CYS A 52 -7.98 -6.42 -6.53
CA CYS A 52 -8.20 -7.56 -7.42
C CYS A 52 -7.27 -8.75 -7.18
N GLY A 53 -6.56 -8.78 -6.04
CA GLY A 53 -5.80 -9.92 -5.53
C GLY A 53 -4.42 -10.11 -6.14
N LYS A 54 -3.76 -9.06 -6.63
CA LYS A 54 -2.44 -9.20 -7.26
C LYS A 54 -1.42 -9.85 -6.32
N TYR A 55 -1.32 -9.38 -5.07
CA TYR A 55 -0.43 -9.99 -4.06
C TYR A 55 -0.97 -11.32 -3.57
N SER A 56 -2.24 -11.38 -3.18
CA SER A 56 -2.88 -12.60 -2.66
C SER A 56 -2.73 -13.79 -3.60
N ILE A 57 -3.04 -13.61 -4.89
CA ILE A 57 -2.97 -14.68 -5.89
C ILE A 57 -1.52 -15.11 -6.11
N THR A 58 -0.61 -14.14 -6.30
CA THR A 58 0.81 -14.44 -6.50
C THR A 58 1.38 -15.24 -5.33
N LEU A 59 1.08 -14.87 -4.09
CA LEU A 59 1.56 -15.57 -2.90
C LEU A 59 0.92 -16.96 -2.77
N SER A 60 -0.36 -17.10 -3.10
CA SER A 60 -1.03 -18.42 -3.08
C SER A 60 -0.48 -19.37 -4.15
N GLU A 61 -0.11 -18.86 -5.33
CA GLU A 61 0.57 -19.63 -6.38
C GLU A 61 1.97 -20.07 -5.97
N MET A 62 2.63 -19.30 -5.07
CA MET A 62 3.90 -19.69 -4.46
C MET A 62 3.75 -20.73 -3.35
N GLY A 63 2.51 -21.11 -2.99
CA GLY A 63 2.22 -22.18 -2.03
C GLY A 63 1.97 -21.73 -0.60
N TYR A 64 1.76 -20.43 -0.36
CA TYR A 64 1.37 -19.91 0.97
C TYR A 64 -0.13 -20.01 1.22
N ASP A 65 -0.52 -20.13 2.50
CA ASP A 65 -1.93 -20.08 2.94
C ASP A 65 -2.36 -18.61 3.03
N VAL A 66 -3.07 -18.12 2.01
CA VAL A 66 -3.42 -16.70 1.87
C VAL A 66 -4.90 -16.48 2.17
N THR A 67 -5.17 -15.54 3.07
CA THR A 67 -6.48 -14.97 3.33
C THR A 67 -6.51 -13.51 2.86
N ALA A 68 -7.53 -13.13 2.11
CA ALA A 68 -7.74 -11.76 1.62
C ALA A 68 -8.99 -11.14 2.22
N ILE A 69 -8.88 -9.89 2.65
CA ILE A 69 -10.02 -9.02 3.03
C ILE A 69 -10.12 -7.89 2.02
N GLU A 70 -11.31 -7.71 1.47
CA GLU A 70 -11.58 -6.66 0.48
C GLU A 70 -12.93 -6.00 0.75
N LEU A 71 -12.94 -4.66 0.73
CA LEU A 71 -14.12 -3.85 1.00
C LEU A 71 -15.10 -3.83 -0.19
N VAL A 72 -14.57 -3.86 -1.42
CA VAL A 72 -15.34 -3.68 -2.65
C VAL A 72 -15.77 -5.03 -3.21
N LYS A 73 -17.07 -5.30 -3.20
CA LYS A 73 -17.63 -6.59 -3.70
C LYS A 73 -17.20 -6.93 -5.13
N HIS A 74 -17.02 -5.93 -6.00
CA HIS A 74 -16.55 -6.15 -7.36
C HIS A 74 -15.14 -6.76 -7.36
N ASN A 75 -14.21 -6.17 -6.63
CA ASN A 75 -12.83 -6.64 -6.52
C ASN A 75 -12.76 -8.03 -5.88
N LEU A 76 -13.52 -8.27 -4.82
CA LEU A 76 -13.62 -9.57 -4.18
C LEU A 76 -14.04 -10.67 -5.16
N ARG A 77 -15.05 -10.40 -6.01
CA ARG A 77 -15.49 -11.35 -7.05
C ARG A 77 -14.39 -11.63 -8.09
N VAL A 78 -13.52 -10.64 -8.36
CA VAL A 78 -12.38 -10.84 -9.27
C VAL A 78 -11.38 -11.82 -8.65
N ILE A 79 -11.07 -11.71 -7.35
CA ILE A 79 -10.21 -12.67 -6.64
C ILE A 79 -10.82 -14.07 -6.73
N GLN A 80 -12.08 -14.22 -6.34
CA GLN A 80 -12.81 -15.51 -6.31
C GLN A 80 -12.89 -16.17 -7.70
N LYS A 81 -12.99 -15.38 -8.76
CA LYS A 81 -13.01 -15.88 -10.13
C LYS A 81 -11.63 -16.35 -10.61
N LYS A 82 -10.55 -15.71 -10.12
CA LYS A 82 -9.18 -15.99 -10.58
C LYS A 82 -8.48 -17.10 -9.81
N SER A 83 -8.85 -17.30 -8.55
CA SER A 83 -8.17 -18.25 -7.67
C SER A 83 -9.14 -18.90 -6.69
N ASP A 84 -9.13 -20.22 -6.63
CA ASP A 84 -9.80 -21.03 -5.62
C ASP A 84 -8.90 -21.28 -4.40
N LYS A 85 -7.62 -20.93 -4.48
CA LYS A 85 -6.63 -21.11 -3.41
C LYS A 85 -6.63 -19.99 -2.38
N VAL A 86 -7.12 -18.80 -2.74
CA VAL A 86 -7.18 -17.65 -1.82
C VAL A 86 -8.50 -17.67 -1.04
N LYS A 87 -8.42 -17.76 0.27
CA LYS A 87 -9.57 -17.56 1.15
C LYS A 87 -9.91 -16.07 1.15
N SER A 88 -11.05 -15.67 0.62
CA SER A 88 -11.36 -14.24 0.45
C SER A 88 -12.71 -13.86 1.03
N PHE A 89 -12.75 -12.73 1.74
CA PHE A 89 -13.91 -12.26 2.48
C PHE A 89 -14.16 -10.77 2.24
N LEU A 90 -15.44 -10.40 2.26
CA LEU A 90 -15.83 -9.00 2.35
C LEU A 90 -15.53 -8.51 3.78
N GLY A 91 -14.86 -7.37 3.90
CA GLY A 91 -14.52 -6.79 5.20
C GLY A 91 -13.81 -5.46 5.10
N ASN A 92 -13.65 -4.83 6.27
CA ASN A 92 -13.03 -3.51 6.43
C ASN A 92 -11.77 -3.65 7.30
N ALA A 93 -10.71 -2.91 6.98
CA ALA A 93 -9.48 -2.87 7.76
C ALA A 93 -9.67 -2.40 9.22
N LEU A 94 -10.75 -1.69 9.47
CA LEU A 94 -11.11 -1.18 10.81
C LEU A 94 -11.76 -2.24 11.71
N ASP A 95 -12.10 -3.42 11.18
CA ASP A 95 -12.72 -4.50 11.94
C ASP A 95 -12.25 -5.86 11.39
N LEU A 96 -11.31 -6.46 12.11
CA LEU A 96 -10.80 -7.81 11.85
C LEU A 96 -11.25 -8.80 12.94
N SER A 97 -12.35 -8.52 13.64
CA SER A 97 -12.88 -9.34 14.76
C SER A 97 -13.20 -10.78 14.39
N ARG A 98 -13.33 -11.08 13.10
CA ARG A 98 -13.48 -12.45 12.59
C ARG A 98 -12.26 -13.34 12.76
N PHE A 99 -11.09 -12.74 13.06
CA PHE A 99 -9.84 -13.44 13.26
C PHE A 99 -9.36 -13.30 14.71
N ASP A 100 -8.92 -14.42 15.27
CA ASP A 100 -8.30 -14.44 16.57
C ASP A 100 -6.95 -13.72 16.56
N ASP A 101 -6.47 -13.33 17.73
CA ASP A 101 -5.14 -12.76 17.89
C ASP A 101 -4.08 -13.75 17.37
N ASP A 102 -3.00 -13.22 16.80
CA ASP A 102 -1.86 -14.00 16.32
C ASP A 102 -2.20 -15.11 15.30
N SER A 103 -3.27 -14.90 14.49
CA SER A 103 -3.74 -15.89 13.50
C SER A 103 -2.85 -15.98 12.25
N PHE A 104 -2.09 -14.94 11.94
CA PHE A 104 -1.27 -14.81 10.73
C PHE A 104 0.20 -14.59 11.06
N ASP A 105 1.09 -15.06 10.17
CA ASP A 105 2.53 -14.85 10.28
C ASP A 105 2.96 -13.51 9.69
N VAL A 106 2.38 -13.16 8.54
CA VAL A 106 2.64 -11.91 7.82
C VAL A 106 1.32 -11.29 7.41
N THR A 107 1.18 -9.98 7.62
CA THR A 107 0.01 -9.22 7.17
C THR A 107 0.44 -8.09 6.24
N LEU A 108 -0.27 -7.96 5.12
CA LEU A 108 -0.12 -6.87 4.15
C LEU A 108 -1.26 -5.87 4.38
N LEU A 109 -0.91 -4.59 4.52
CA LEU A 109 -1.85 -3.48 4.71
C LEU A 109 -1.55 -2.41 3.65
N PHE A 110 -1.75 -2.75 2.36
CA PHE A 110 -1.27 -1.93 1.25
C PHE A 110 -2.30 -0.97 0.66
N GLY A 111 -3.58 -1.22 0.81
CA GLY A 111 -4.65 -0.36 0.30
C GLY A 111 -5.20 0.63 1.33
N PRO A 112 -5.59 0.16 2.50
CA PRO A 112 -6.40 0.94 3.43
C PRO A 112 -5.76 2.23 3.91
N MET A 113 -4.44 2.26 4.17
CA MET A 113 -3.80 3.38 4.88
C MET A 113 -3.84 4.71 4.13
N TYR A 114 -3.96 4.70 2.82
CA TYR A 114 -4.12 5.93 2.05
C TYR A 114 -5.58 6.24 1.65
N HIS A 115 -6.53 5.39 2.06
CA HIS A 115 -7.98 5.66 1.95
C HIS A 115 -8.62 6.04 3.27
N LEU A 116 -7.99 5.72 4.39
CA LEU A 116 -8.40 6.18 5.71
C LEU A 116 -7.93 7.64 5.88
N ILE A 117 -8.87 8.56 6.07
CA ILE A 117 -8.54 10.00 6.14
C ILE A 117 -8.06 10.37 7.54
N SER A 118 -8.76 9.93 8.59
CA SER A 118 -8.41 10.28 9.96
C SER A 118 -7.19 9.50 10.46
N LYS A 119 -6.39 10.13 11.32
CA LYS A 119 -5.27 9.48 12.01
C LYS A 119 -5.77 8.36 12.92
N GLU A 120 -6.91 8.59 13.57
CA GLU A 120 -7.56 7.63 14.46
C GLU A 120 -7.89 6.32 13.74
N ASP A 121 -8.44 6.40 12.52
CA ASP A 121 -8.75 5.24 11.71
C ASP A 121 -7.49 4.51 11.24
N LYS A 122 -6.44 5.25 10.84
CA LYS A 122 -5.14 4.65 10.51
C LYS A 122 -4.55 3.88 11.68
N VAL A 123 -4.56 4.48 12.87
CA VAL A 123 -4.08 3.83 14.11
C VAL A 123 -4.93 2.60 14.44
N LYS A 124 -6.27 2.69 14.29
CA LYS A 124 -7.17 1.56 14.50
C LYS A 124 -6.89 0.42 13.54
N ALA A 125 -6.75 0.70 12.23
CA ALA A 125 -6.43 -0.31 11.22
C ALA A 125 -5.09 -0.99 11.51
N LEU A 126 -4.07 -0.21 11.91
CA LEU A 126 -2.76 -0.75 12.27
C LEU A 126 -2.83 -1.62 13.52
N ARG A 127 -3.58 -1.20 14.56
CA ARG A 127 -3.79 -2.01 15.77
C ARG A 127 -4.49 -3.34 15.47
N GLU A 128 -5.52 -3.34 14.64
CA GLU A 128 -6.19 -4.56 14.21
C GLU A 128 -5.24 -5.47 13.41
N ALA A 129 -4.48 -4.92 12.46
CA ALA A 129 -3.47 -5.67 11.71
C ALA A 129 -2.41 -6.28 12.64
N LEU A 130 -1.89 -5.51 13.60
CA LEU A 130 -0.94 -6.00 14.61
C LEU A 130 -1.58 -7.08 15.50
N ARG A 131 -2.81 -6.88 15.98
CA ARG A 131 -3.50 -7.84 16.84
C ARG A 131 -3.55 -9.24 16.23
N VAL A 132 -3.95 -9.32 14.96
CA VAL A 132 -4.12 -10.61 14.26
C VAL A 132 -2.80 -11.20 13.75
N THR A 133 -1.68 -10.46 13.86
CA THR A 133 -0.36 -10.85 13.33
C THR A 133 0.61 -11.20 14.45
N ARG A 134 1.23 -12.38 14.39
CA ARG A 134 2.31 -12.80 15.30
C ARG A 134 3.72 -12.43 14.81
N GLY A 135 3.88 -12.14 13.53
CA GLY A 135 5.17 -11.81 12.91
C GLY A 135 5.28 -10.35 12.52
N VAL A 136 5.18 -10.04 11.24
CA VAL A 136 5.37 -8.69 10.72
C VAL A 136 4.16 -8.19 9.94
N VAL A 137 3.91 -6.88 10.03
CA VAL A 137 2.95 -6.16 9.20
C VAL A 137 3.71 -5.28 8.22
N LEU A 138 3.44 -5.42 6.92
CA LEU A 138 3.96 -4.57 5.87
C LEU A 138 2.87 -3.58 5.46
N ILE A 139 3.20 -2.29 5.46
CA ILE A 139 2.22 -1.21 5.30
C ILE A 139 2.66 -0.30 4.16
N SER A 140 1.75 0.01 3.24
CA SER A 140 2.02 0.99 2.19
C SER A 140 1.28 2.31 2.46
N TYR A 141 2.02 3.42 2.32
CA TYR A 141 1.49 4.78 2.45
C TYR A 141 1.74 5.57 1.17
N CYS A 142 0.87 6.54 0.87
CA CYS A 142 1.09 7.54 -0.18
C CYS A 142 1.73 8.80 0.40
N MET A 143 2.78 9.30 -0.27
CA MET A 143 3.61 10.39 0.23
C MET A 143 3.11 11.76 -0.19
N ASN A 144 3.12 12.70 0.77
CA ASN A 144 2.71 14.08 0.59
C ASN A 144 3.48 14.79 -0.52
N GLU A 145 4.81 14.67 -0.51
CA GLU A 145 5.68 15.37 -1.46
C GLU A 145 5.42 14.93 -2.89
N TYR A 146 5.16 13.62 -3.10
CA TYR A 146 4.75 13.12 -4.41
C TYR A 146 3.46 13.80 -4.90
N ALA A 147 2.46 13.90 -4.04
CA ALA A 147 1.17 14.49 -4.40
C ALA A 147 1.30 15.99 -4.69
N ILE A 148 2.05 16.75 -3.88
CA ILE A 148 2.34 18.16 -4.09
C ILE A 148 3.08 18.37 -5.42
N ILE A 149 4.14 17.61 -5.67
CA ILE A 149 4.93 17.75 -6.90
C ILE A 149 4.09 17.39 -8.13
N THR A 150 3.40 16.24 -8.08
CA THR A 150 2.65 15.74 -9.25
C THR A 150 1.38 16.55 -9.47
N HIS A 151 0.48 16.57 -8.50
CA HIS A 151 -0.84 17.19 -8.68
C HIS A 151 -0.79 18.70 -8.51
N GLY A 152 0.11 19.21 -7.67
CA GLY A 152 0.29 20.65 -7.50
C GLY A 152 1.04 21.27 -8.66
N PHE A 153 2.28 20.87 -8.90
CA PHE A 153 3.17 21.57 -9.83
C PHE A 153 3.16 20.99 -11.25
N ILE A 154 3.30 19.67 -11.43
CA ILE A 154 3.32 19.05 -12.77
C ILE A 154 1.95 19.21 -13.46
N ASP A 155 0.85 18.93 -12.74
CA ASP A 155 -0.51 19.11 -13.26
C ASP A 155 -0.99 20.58 -13.18
N ASN A 156 -0.14 21.49 -12.71
CA ASN A 156 -0.40 22.95 -12.62
C ASN A 156 -1.64 23.33 -11.79
N ASN A 157 -1.96 22.56 -10.75
CA ASN A 157 -3.13 22.81 -9.90
C ASN A 157 -2.82 23.51 -8.57
N ILE A 158 -1.56 23.79 -8.25
CA ILE A 158 -1.14 24.31 -6.94
C ILE A 158 -1.86 25.61 -6.54
N LYS A 159 -2.14 26.48 -7.50
CA LYS A 159 -2.87 27.74 -7.25
C LYS A 159 -4.31 27.49 -6.81
N ASN A 160 -4.96 26.47 -7.37
CA ASN A 160 -6.34 26.11 -7.07
C ASN A 160 -6.44 25.31 -5.76
N SER A 161 -5.38 24.59 -5.40
CA SER A 161 -5.31 23.71 -4.21
C SER A 161 -4.72 24.40 -3.00
N LYS A 162 -4.48 25.73 -3.05
CA LYS A 162 -3.80 26.49 -1.98
C LYS A 162 -4.51 26.38 -0.63
N ASN A 163 -5.82 26.24 -0.62
CA ASN A 163 -6.61 26.09 0.60
C ASN A 163 -6.64 24.64 1.16
N ASN A 164 -6.09 23.69 0.40
CA ASN A 164 -6.04 22.27 0.78
C ASN A 164 -4.66 21.87 1.31
N VAL A 165 -3.81 22.83 1.61
CA VAL A 165 -2.49 22.62 2.20
C VAL A 165 -2.27 23.61 3.35
N ASP A 166 -1.48 23.20 4.33
CA ASP A 166 -1.03 24.09 5.40
C ASP A 166 0.12 25.00 4.96
N SER A 167 0.67 25.79 5.89
CA SER A 167 1.80 26.70 5.64
C SER A 167 3.09 25.99 5.20
N ASN A 168 3.22 24.70 5.45
CA ASN A 168 4.35 23.85 5.10
C ASN A 168 4.07 22.93 3.90
N TYR A 169 2.97 23.18 3.18
CA TYR A 169 2.50 22.36 2.06
C TYR A 169 2.18 20.92 2.45
N HIS A 170 1.78 20.67 3.70
CA HIS A 170 1.17 19.41 4.06
C HIS A 170 -0.29 19.39 3.61
N ILE A 171 -0.70 18.36 2.90
CA ILE A 171 -2.06 18.23 2.36
C ILE A 171 -3.04 17.99 3.50
N ILE A 172 -4.04 18.86 3.57
CA ILE A 172 -5.16 18.73 4.51
C ILE A 172 -6.26 17.93 3.80
N SER A 173 -6.25 16.62 4.03
CA SER A 173 -7.27 15.73 3.45
C SER A 173 -8.61 15.91 4.17
N ASN A 174 -9.69 15.91 3.40
CA ASN A 174 -11.07 15.99 3.90
C ASN A 174 -11.82 14.67 3.65
N GLU A 175 -13.00 14.54 4.24
CA GLU A 175 -13.80 13.32 4.19
C GLU A 175 -14.27 12.87 2.78
N HIS A 176 -14.15 13.75 1.77
CA HIS A 176 -14.49 13.44 0.37
C HIS A 176 -13.27 13.09 -0.48
N ASP A 177 -12.05 13.23 0.05
CA ASP A 177 -10.84 12.91 -0.70
C ASP A 177 -10.67 11.40 -0.85
N LEU A 178 -10.25 10.98 -2.05
CA LEU A 178 -9.98 9.58 -2.34
C LEU A 178 -8.72 9.08 -1.63
N TYR A 179 -7.72 9.96 -1.53
CA TYR A 179 -6.43 9.64 -0.94
C TYR A 179 -6.09 10.58 0.20
N SER A 180 -5.49 10.01 1.23
CA SER A 180 -4.80 10.72 2.29
C SER A 180 -3.30 10.52 2.11
N TYR A 181 -2.58 11.62 2.20
CA TYR A 181 -1.13 11.65 2.02
C TYR A 181 -0.45 11.92 3.36
N VAL A 182 0.70 11.29 3.56
CA VAL A 182 1.44 11.38 4.82
C VAL A 182 2.90 11.75 4.57
N ARG A 183 3.56 12.25 5.61
CA ARG A 183 5.01 12.41 5.72
C ARG A 183 5.60 11.35 6.65
N LEU A 184 6.91 11.28 6.73
CA LEU A 184 7.59 10.33 7.62
C LEU A 184 7.23 10.55 9.10
N GLU A 185 7.08 11.80 9.51
CA GLU A 185 6.64 12.16 10.87
C GLU A 185 5.25 11.66 11.20
N ASP A 186 4.31 11.70 10.24
CA ASP A 186 2.96 11.16 10.44
C ASP A 186 2.98 9.64 10.60
N ILE A 187 3.81 8.95 9.79
CA ILE A 187 3.98 7.50 9.90
C ILE A 187 4.59 7.14 11.26
N ASN A 188 5.56 7.91 11.74
CA ASN A 188 6.16 7.70 13.07
C ASN A 188 5.10 7.84 14.16
N GLU A 189 4.30 8.92 14.11
CA GLU A 189 3.23 9.14 15.09
C GLU A 189 2.16 8.03 15.06
N ILE A 190 1.76 7.55 13.88
CA ILE A 190 0.82 6.42 13.74
C ILE A 190 1.40 5.17 14.39
N ASN A 191 2.68 4.86 14.14
CA ASN A 191 3.36 3.71 14.73
C ASN A 191 3.44 3.82 16.26
N ASP A 192 3.84 4.98 16.79
CA ASP A 192 3.93 5.23 18.23
C ASP A 192 2.56 5.05 18.90
N LEU A 193 1.51 5.65 18.33
CA LEU A 193 0.14 5.53 18.85
C LEU A 193 -0.39 4.08 18.76
N ALA A 194 0.01 3.32 17.75
CA ALA A 194 -0.38 1.92 17.61
C ALA A 194 0.51 0.96 18.42
N SER A 195 1.55 1.46 19.10
CA SER A 195 2.58 0.65 19.77
C SER A 195 3.31 -0.31 18.82
N ALA A 196 3.53 0.13 17.58
CA ALA A 196 4.22 -0.63 16.55
C ALA A 196 5.73 -0.33 16.59
N SER A 197 6.55 -1.38 16.55
CA SER A 197 8.00 -1.27 16.46
C SER A 197 8.45 -1.39 15.02
N ARG A 198 9.02 -0.32 14.43
CA ARG A 198 9.54 -0.36 13.05
C ARG A 198 10.75 -1.25 12.95
N ILE A 199 10.74 -2.15 11.98
CA ILE A 199 11.89 -2.97 11.58
C ILE A 199 12.64 -2.28 10.45
N LYS A 200 11.90 -1.78 9.43
CA LYS A 200 12.48 -1.19 8.23
C LYS A 200 11.48 -0.25 7.55
N ILE A 201 11.98 0.77 6.87
CA ILE A 201 11.19 1.65 6.01
C ILE A 201 11.88 1.81 4.65
N ILE A 202 11.12 1.78 3.55
CA ILE A 202 11.65 1.62 2.21
C ILE A 202 10.89 2.52 1.24
N SER A 203 11.61 3.19 0.33
CA SER A 203 10.99 3.81 -0.85
C SER A 203 10.48 2.70 -1.78
N GLN A 204 9.18 2.47 -1.83
CA GLN A 204 8.60 1.29 -2.48
C GLN A 204 8.68 1.35 -4.01
N ASP A 205 8.50 2.53 -4.59
CA ASP A 205 8.50 2.75 -6.04
C ASP A 205 9.53 3.78 -6.52
N GLY A 206 10.22 4.47 -5.58
CA GLY A 206 11.21 5.48 -5.92
C GLY A 206 10.65 6.55 -6.89
N PRO A 207 11.41 6.93 -7.93
CA PRO A 207 10.97 7.93 -8.91
C PRO A 207 10.08 7.35 -10.02
N ALA A 208 9.60 6.11 -9.91
CA ALA A 208 8.97 5.41 -11.03
C ALA A 208 7.72 6.10 -11.57
N GLU A 209 6.91 6.70 -10.69
CA GLU A 209 5.72 7.46 -11.13
C GLU A 209 6.08 8.75 -11.88
N TYR A 210 7.13 9.49 -11.47
CA TYR A 210 7.59 10.66 -12.19
C TYR A 210 8.17 10.30 -13.57
N LEU A 211 8.83 9.16 -13.66
CA LEU A 211 9.47 8.65 -14.87
C LEU A 211 8.60 7.66 -15.66
N LYS A 212 7.32 7.60 -15.37
CA LYS A 212 6.35 6.66 -15.92
C LYS A 212 6.44 6.46 -17.43
N LYS A 213 6.48 7.56 -18.21
CA LYS A 213 6.58 7.48 -19.67
C LYS A 213 7.91 6.87 -20.11
N THR A 214 9.01 7.28 -19.47
CA THR A 214 10.36 6.78 -19.77
C THR A 214 10.47 5.31 -19.43
N ILE A 215 10.07 4.91 -18.23
CA ILE A 215 10.19 3.52 -17.77
C ILE A 215 9.32 2.56 -18.61
N ASN A 216 8.11 2.98 -18.99
CA ASN A 216 7.24 2.13 -19.81
C ASN A 216 7.78 1.90 -21.24
N ASN A 217 8.67 2.78 -21.72
CA ASN A 217 9.31 2.66 -23.02
C ASN A 217 10.70 2.01 -22.99
N MET A 218 11.22 1.64 -21.83
CA MET A 218 12.47 0.90 -21.71
C MET A 218 12.32 -0.50 -22.32
N ASP A 219 13.40 -1.01 -22.92
CA ASP A 219 13.52 -2.44 -23.18
C ASP A 219 13.64 -3.23 -21.86
N ASP A 220 13.59 -4.56 -21.94
CA ASP A 220 13.58 -5.38 -20.73
C ASP A 220 14.94 -5.41 -20.03
N GLU A 221 16.03 -5.31 -20.78
CA GLU A 221 17.38 -5.26 -20.22
C GLU A 221 17.58 -3.98 -19.38
N THR A 222 17.27 -2.82 -19.96
CA THR A 222 17.34 -1.53 -19.26
C THR A 222 16.41 -1.49 -18.04
N PHE A 223 15.21 -2.05 -18.15
CA PHE A 223 14.28 -2.15 -17.03
C PHE A 223 14.82 -3.03 -15.89
N ASN A 224 15.46 -4.16 -16.22
CA ASN A 224 16.06 -5.02 -15.19
C ASN A 224 17.24 -4.34 -14.48
N ILE A 225 18.03 -3.54 -15.19
CA ILE A 225 19.09 -2.71 -14.57
C ILE A 225 18.48 -1.66 -13.64
N LEU A 226 17.38 -1.01 -14.05
CA LEU A 226 16.66 -0.07 -13.19
C LEU A 226 16.15 -0.75 -11.90
N LEU A 227 15.61 -1.96 -12.00
CA LEU A 227 15.15 -2.71 -10.83
C LEU A 227 16.31 -3.07 -9.90
N ASP A 228 17.45 -3.52 -10.44
CA ASP A 228 18.64 -3.82 -9.64
C ASP A 228 19.16 -2.56 -8.92
N TYR A 229 19.23 -1.43 -9.63
CA TYR A 229 19.56 -0.14 -9.03
C TYR A 229 18.59 0.21 -7.91
N HIS A 230 17.28 0.10 -8.16
CA HIS A 230 16.25 0.44 -7.17
C HIS A 230 16.38 -0.45 -5.93
N PHE A 231 16.49 -1.76 -6.09
CA PHE A 231 16.62 -2.71 -4.97
C PHE A 231 17.87 -2.49 -4.11
N LYS A 232 18.95 -1.97 -4.68
CA LYS A 232 20.17 -1.64 -3.95
C LYS A 232 20.10 -0.31 -3.21
N ASN A 233 19.14 0.56 -3.57
CA ASN A 233 19.09 1.94 -3.08
C ASN A 233 17.79 2.30 -2.35
N CYS A 234 16.71 1.51 -2.46
CA CYS A 234 15.41 1.85 -1.93
C CYS A 234 15.35 1.99 -0.39
N GLU A 235 16.35 1.49 0.33
CA GLU A 235 16.50 1.64 1.79
C GLU A 235 17.26 2.91 2.21
N ARG A 236 17.77 3.69 1.26
CA ARG A 236 18.54 4.90 1.56
C ARG A 236 17.61 5.99 2.06
N ILE A 237 17.94 6.55 3.23
CA ILE A 237 17.09 7.54 3.91
C ILE A 237 16.83 8.79 3.05
N GLU A 238 17.80 9.22 2.26
CA GLU A 238 17.67 10.36 1.37
C GLU A 238 16.72 10.15 0.18
N LEU A 239 16.27 8.90 -0.07
CA LEU A 239 15.30 8.56 -1.11
C LEU A 239 13.89 8.31 -0.56
N LEU A 240 13.73 8.32 0.76
CA LEU A 240 12.42 8.19 1.39
C LEU A 240 11.61 9.48 1.18
N GLY A 241 10.31 9.33 0.95
CA GLY A 241 9.38 10.44 0.85
C GLY A 241 9.29 11.12 -0.51
N ALA A 242 10.26 10.94 -1.40
CA ALA A 242 10.22 11.50 -2.75
C ALA A 242 9.43 10.64 -3.76
N GLY A 243 9.31 9.33 -3.54
CA GLY A 243 8.47 8.44 -4.33
C GLY A 243 6.99 8.56 -3.99
N ARG A 244 6.13 7.88 -4.75
CA ARG A 244 4.69 7.86 -4.47
C ARG A 244 4.36 7.04 -3.25
N HIS A 245 4.97 5.86 -3.15
CA HIS A 245 4.71 4.94 -2.05
C HIS A 245 5.93 4.68 -1.20
N ILE A 246 5.67 4.58 0.09
CA ILE A 246 6.62 4.07 1.08
C ILE A 246 6.10 2.74 1.61
N LEU A 247 7.01 1.80 1.86
CA LEU A 247 6.73 0.53 2.53
C LEU A 247 7.32 0.58 3.93
N ASP A 248 6.48 0.58 4.95
CA ASP A 248 6.87 0.50 6.36
C ASP A 248 6.64 -0.92 6.88
N ILE A 249 7.67 -1.52 7.49
CA ILE A 249 7.64 -2.88 8.02
C ILE A 249 7.77 -2.80 9.53
N VAL A 250 6.73 -3.27 10.21
CA VAL A 250 6.62 -3.16 11.66
C VAL A 250 6.26 -4.50 12.31
N LYS A 251 6.43 -4.58 13.62
CA LYS A 251 5.94 -5.65 14.49
C LYS A 251 5.35 -5.08 15.77
N LYS A 252 4.70 -5.94 16.58
CA LYS A 252 4.34 -5.62 17.97
C LYS A 252 5.54 -5.22 18.81
#